data_4ecb4287b3fc2cb5db237ab9479a0726
#
_entry.id   4ecb4287b3fc2cb5db237ab9479a0726
#
_cell.length_a   1.000
_cell.length_b   1.000
_cell.length_c   1.000
_cell.angle_alpha   90.00
_cell.angle_beta   90.00
_cell.angle_gamma   90.00
#
_symmetry.space_group_name_H-M   'P 1'
#
loop_
_entity.id
_entity.type
_entity.pdbx_description
1 polymer ?
#
loop_
_entity_poly.entity_id
_entity_poly.type
_entity_poly.pdbx_seq_one_letter_code
_entity_poly.pdbx_strand_id
1 'polypeptide(L)'
;GASKNDDYLIVAISSEGTVRNGPGDTIKMELSDILKGEYPNPHVSIWWYKLDSVDEVSNPEMWLKANPNIGKTVSYEVYQQDVERAEKAPAARNDILAKRFGIPMEGYTYYFTYEETIPHRKRDFWKLPCSLGADLSQGNDFCSFTFLFPLQNGCFGIKTRNYIAST
;
A
#
# COMPACT_ATOMS: atom_id res chain seq x y z
N GLY A 1 21.60 -18.90 5.42
CA GLY A 1 20.92 -18.08 6.26
C GLY A 1 21.24 -18.10 7.72
N ALA A 2 20.35 -17.50 8.50
CA ALA A 2 20.47 -17.32 9.95
C ALA A 2 20.67 -18.63 10.73
N SER A 3 20.10 -19.72 10.26
CA SER A 3 20.22 -21.05 10.91
C SER A 3 21.63 -21.67 10.95
N LYS A 4 22.63 -21.02 10.36
CA LYS A 4 24.02 -21.49 10.36
C LYS A 4 24.94 -20.69 11.28
N ASN A 5 24.42 -19.71 11.98
CA ASN A 5 25.17 -18.82 12.86
C ASN A 5 24.48 -18.78 14.22
N ASP A 6 25.20 -19.07 15.28
CA ASP A 6 24.66 -19.05 16.64
C ASP A 6 24.41 -17.61 17.15
N ASP A 7 25.15 -16.63 16.62
CA ASP A 7 25.05 -15.21 16.94
C ASP A 7 24.49 -14.42 15.77
N TYR A 8 23.20 -14.56 15.48
CA TYR A 8 22.54 -13.75 14.44
C TYR A 8 21.50 -12.79 15.04
N LEU A 9 21.38 -11.64 14.41
CA LEU A 9 20.32 -10.66 14.67
C LEU A 9 19.56 -10.39 13.38
N ILE A 10 18.24 -10.52 13.47
CA ILE A 10 17.34 -10.11 12.40
C ILE A 10 16.58 -8.88 12.88
N VAL A 11 16.68 -7.78 12.14
CA VAL A 11 15.94 -6.55 12.40
C VAL A 11 14.99 -6.31 11.24
N ALA A 12 13.70 -6.22 11.52
CA ALA A 12 12.68 -5.86 10.55
C ALA A 12 12.08 -4.49 10.90
N ILE A 13 12.10 -3.58 9.96
CA ILE A 13 11.53 -2.23 10.10
C ILE A 13 10.48 -2.08 9.01
N SER A 14 9.25 -1.76 9.38
CA SER A 14 8.15 -1.59 8.44
C SER A 14 7.15 -0.57 8.96
N SER A 15 6.37 0.01 8.06
CA SER A 15 5.16 0.75 8.36
C SER A 15 3.93 -0.09 8.04
N GLU A 16 2.76 0.37 8.48
CA GLU A 16 1.49 -0.26 8.10
C GLU A 16 1.24 -0.08 6.59
N GLY A 17 0.66 -1.09 5.98
CA GLY A 17 0.28 -1.08 4.57
C GLY A 17 -1.23 -1.09 4.37
N THR A 18 -1.65 -0.96 3.11
CA THR A 18 -3.05 -1.02 2.68
C THR A 18 -3.46 -2.39 2.13
N VAL A 19 -2.52 -3.33 2.02
CA VAL A 19 -2.78 -4.72 1.61
C VAL A 19 -3.14 -5.54 2.84
N ARG A 20 -4.29 -6.20 2.80
CA ARG A 20 -4.78 -7.08 3.87
C ARG A 20 -4.60 -8.55 3.50
N ASN A 21 -4.58 -9.40 4.55
CA ASN A 21 -4.45 -10.85 4.44
C ASN A 21 -3.14 -11.34 3.77
N GLY A 22 -2.12 -10.50 3.78
CA GLY A 22 -0.79 -10.86 3.30
C GLY A 22 0.14 -11.37 4.41
N PRO A 23 1.37 -11.76 4.05
CA PRO A 23 2.37 -12.24 5.02
C PRO A 23 2.65 -11.25 6.16
N GLY A 24 2.57 -9.96 5.89
CA GLY A 24 2.73 -8.91 6.91
C GLY A 24 1.65 -8.95 7.99
N ASP A 25 0.41 -9.23 7.63
CA ASP A 25 -0.68 -9.34 8.60
C ASP A 25 -0.53 -10.59 9.47
N THR A 26 -0.08 -11.71 8.89
CA THR A 26 0.20 -12.95 9.64
C THR A 26 1.30 -12.72 10.69
N ILE A 27 2.39 -12.07 10.32
CA ILE A 27 3.48 -11.71 11.23
C ILE A 27 2.97 -10.77 12.33
N LYS A 28 2.17 -9.77 12.00
CA LYS A 28 1.59 -8.85 12.99
C LYS A 28 0.67 -9.55 14.00
N MET A 29 -0.09 -10.54 13.57
CA MET A 29 -0.91 -11.33 14.49
C MET A 29 -0.02 -12.06 15.51
N GLU A 30 1.01 -12.77 15.06
CA GLU A 30 1.97 -13.45 15.93
C GLU A 30 2.65 -12.49 16.91
N LEU A 31 3.14 -11.34 16.40
CA LEU A 31 3.75 -10.30 17.24
C LEU A 31 2.77 -9.71 18.26
N SER A 32 1.49 -9.56 17.90
CA SER A 32 0.44 -9.12 18.80
C SER A 32 0.22 -10.11 19.96
N ASP A 33 0.21 -11.41 19.66
CA ASP A 33 0.01 -12.45 20.66
C ASP A 33 1.20 -12.53 21.63
N ILE A 34 2.42 -12.30 21.14
CA ILE A 34 3.62 -12.18 21.98
C ILE A 34 3.49 -10.96 22.92
N LEU A 35 3.08 -9.80 22.39
CA LEU A 35 2.90 -8.57 23.18
C LEU A 35 1.82 -8.71 24.26
N LYS A 36 0.75 -9.45 23.98
CA LYS A 36 -0.31 -9.75 24.96
C LYS A 36 0.09 -10.79 25.99
N GLY A 37 1.23 -11.47 25.78
CA GLY A 37 1.68 -12.56 26.65
C GLY A 37 0.99 -13.90 26.41
N GLU A 38 0.23 -14.03 25.33
CA GLU A 38 -0.43 -15.28 24.94
C GLU A 38 0.57 -16.31 24.43
N TYR A 39 1.65 -15.83 23.83
CA TYR A 39 2.76 -16.65 23.32
C TYR A 39 4.10 -15.99 23.69
N PRO A 40 4.65 -16.28 24.88
CA PRO A 40 5.92 -15.67 25.31
C PRO A 40 7.09 -16.15 24.46
N ASN A 41 7.85 -15.21 23.89
CA ASN A 41 9.06 -15.49 23.13
C ASN A 41 10.19 -14.55 23.58
N PRO A 42 11.16 -15.04 24.40
CA PRO A 42 12.24 -14.22 24.95
C PRO A 42 13.27 -13.76 23.90
N HIS A 43 13.23 -14.33 22.70
CA HIS A 43 14.16 -13.99 21.61
C HIS A 43 13.62 -12.92 20.67
N VAL A 44 12.42 -12.41 20.92
CA VAL A 44 11.77 -11.40 20.08
C VAL A 44 11.57 -10.11 20.87
N SER A 45 12.11 -9.01 20.36
CA SER A 45 11.86 -7.66 20.87
C SER A 45 10.98 -6.91 19.90
N ILE A 46 9.88 -6.32 20.41
CA ILE A 46 8.84 -5.70 19.57
C ILE A 46 8.66 -4.24 19.98
N TRP A 47 8.75 -3.36 19.00
CA TRP A 47 8.49 -1.93 19.14
C TRP A 47 7.40 -1.54 18.16
N TRP A 48 6.19 -1.33 18.65
CA TRP A 48 5.02 -1.10 17.81
C TRP A 48 4.38 0.25 18.11
N TYR A 49 4.70 1.24 17.31
CA TYR A 49 4.19 2.59 17.41
C TYR A 49 2.99 2.76 16.49
N LYS A 50 1.79 2.91 17.06
CA LYS A 50 0.54 3.09 16.32
C LYS A 50 -0.52 3.74 17.20
N LEU A 51 -1.56 4.28 16.59
CA LEU A 51 -2.81 4.60 17.28
C LEU A 51 -3.65 3.33 17.45
N ASP A 52 -4.51 3.32 18.45
CA ASP A 52 -5.37 2.17 18.74
C ASP A 52 -6.65 2.20 17.89
N SER A 53 -7.15 3.40 17.55
CA SER A 53 -8.32 3.58 16.72
C SER A 53 -8.21 4.81 15.80
N VAL A 54 -9.09 4.86 14.78
CA VAL A 54 -9.22 6.02 13.89
C VAL A 54 -9.70 7.27 14.65
N ASP A 55 -10.45 7.11 15.72
CA ASP A 55 -10.99 8.22 16.50
C ASP A 55 -9.89 9.04 17.18
N GLU A 56 -8.75 8.41 17.48
CA GLU A 56 -7.60 9.09 18.08
C GLU A 56 -6.86 10.04 17.11
N VAL A 57 -7.11 9.93 15.80
CA VAL A 57 -6.46 10.75 14.76
C VAL A 57 -6.77 12.23 14.94
N SER A 58 -7.97 12.57 15.41
CA SER A 58 -8.40 13.94 15.68
C SER A 58 -7.82 14.55 16.97
N ASN A 59 -7.16 13.73 17.79
CA ASN A 59 -6.56 14.17 19.06
C ASN A 59 -5.03 14.25 18.98
N PRO A 60 -4.42 15.45 18.90
CA PRO A 60 -2.98 15.61 18.79
C PRO A 60 -2.17 14.99 19.94
N GLU A 61 -2.73 14.87 21.14
CA GLU A 61 -2.04 14.26 22.27
C GLU A 61 -1.78 12.76 22.07
N MET A 62 -2.65 12.09 21.30
CA MET A 62 -2.52 10.67 20.99
C MET A 62 -1.46 10.37 19.94
N TRP A 63 -1.07 11.34 19.11
CA TRP A 63 -0.12 11.13 18.02
C TRP A 63 1.26 10.61 18.47
N LEU A 64 1.64 10.92 19.73
CA LEU A 64 2.88 10.41 20.32
C LEU A 64 2.91 8.88 20.42
N LYS A 65 1.76 8.19 20.47
CA LYS A 65 1.67 6.74 20.40
C LYS A 65 2.20 6.21 19.06
N ALA A 66 1.88 6.91 17.97
CA ALA A 66 2.30 6.52 16.62
C ALA A 66 3.71 7.02 16.29
N ASN A 67 4.12 8.16 16.84
CA ASN A 67 5.47 8.69 16.63
C ASN A 67 5.97 9.48 17.85
N PRO A 68 6.81 8.88 18.70
CA PRO A 68 7.36 9.54 19.88
C PRO A 68 8.34 10.69 19.57
N ASN A 69 8.69 10.91 18.30
CA ASN A 69 9.56 12.00 17.86
C ASN A 69 8.80 13.30 17.51
N ILE A 70 7.48 13.30 17.59
CA ILE A 70 6.68 14.51 17.39
C ILE A 70 7.04 15.54 18.49
N GLY A 71 7.23 16.78 18.09
CA GLY A 71 7.71 17.84 18.95
C GLY A 71 9.21 17.87 19.20
N LYS A 72 9.96 16.89 18.64
CA LYS A 72 11.44 16.84 18.71
C LYS A 72 12.06 16.98 17.32
N THR A 73 11.94 15.93 16.49
CA THR A 73 12.48 15.91 15.12
C THR A 73 11.41 16.07 14.05
N VAL A 74 10.15 15.89 14.42
CA VAL A 74 8.98 16.07 13.54
C VAL A 74 8.05 17.08 14.19
N SER A 75 7.59 18.10 13.46
CA SER A 75 6.70 19.11 14.00
C SER A 75 5.24 18.63 14.06
N TYR A 76 4.48 19.18 15.03
CA TYR A 76 3.05 18.94 15.13
C TYR A 76 2.29 19.47 13.90
N GLU A 77 2.76 20.57 13.30
CA GLU A 77 2.14 21.16 12.12
C GLU A 77 2.12 20.20 10.91
N VAL A 78 3.17 19.39 10.73
CA VAL A 78 3.23 18.40 9.66
C VAL A 78 2.14 17.35 9.85
N TYR A 79 1.95 16.87 11.08
CA TYR A 79 0.88 15.91 11.38
C TYR A 79 -0.51 16.54 11.23
N GLN A 80 -0.68 17.77 11.66
CA GLN A 80 -1.92 18.52 11.51
C GLN A 80 -2.31 18.66 10.02
N GLN A 81 -1.35 19.02 9.17
CA GLN A 81 -1.55 19.13 7.72
C GLN A 81 -1.92 17.77 7.09
N ASP A 82 -1.28 16.70 7.53
CA ASP A 82 -1.61 15.34 7.06
C ASP A 82 -3.03 14.93 7.48
N VAL A 83 -3.46 15.25 8.71
CA VAL A 83 -4.84 15.00 9.19
C VAL A 83 -5.84 15.78 8.35
N GLU A 84 -5.62 17.09 8.15
CA GLU A 84 -6.50 17.93 7.32
C GLU A 84 -6.57 17.42 5.87
N ARG A 85 -5.44 16.94 5.34
CA ARG A 85 -5.40 16.33 4.01
C ARG A 85 -6.19 15.03 3.95
N ALA A 86 -6.09 14.20 5.01
CA ALA A 86 -6.85 12.94 5.09
C ALA A 86 -8.37 13.20 5.16
N GLU A 87 -8.80 14.30 5.75
CA GLU A 87 -10.21 14.70 5.80
C GLU A 87 -10.72 15.23 4.45
N LYS A 88 -9.91 16.04 3.76
CA LYS A 88 -10.30 16.72 2.52
C LYS A 88 -10.08 15.89 1.26
N ALA A 89 -9.19 14.90 1.29
CA ALA A 89 -8.80 14.10 0.14
C ALA A 89 -8.97 12.59 0.43
N PRO A 90 -10.12 12.00 0.16
CA PRO A 90 -10.39 10.57 0.43
C PRO A 90 -9.34 9.62 -0.19
N ALA A 91 -8.81 9.99 -1.36
CA ALA A 91 -7.76 9.22 -2.02
C ALA A 91 -6.44 9.13 -1.23
N ALA A 92 -6.10 10.16 -0.44
CA ALA A 92 -4.90 10.17 0.39
C ALA A 92 -5.13 9.60 1.80
N ARG A 93 -6.39 9.50 2.23
CA ARG A 93 -6.75 9.15 3.60
C ARG A 93 -6.14 7.83 4.05
N ASN A 94 -6.36 6.76 3.31
CA ASN A 94 -5.91 5.42 3.70
C ASN A 94 -4.39 5.33 3.82
N ASP A 95 -3.67 5.97 2.92
CA ASP A 95 -2.21 6.00 2.94
C ASP A 95 -1.68 6.79 4.16
N ILE A 96 -2.28 7.93 4.47
CA ILE A 96 -1.92 8.74 5.64
C ILE A 96 -2.21 7.97 6.93
N LEU A 97 -3.40 7.38 7.07
CA LEU A 97 -3.77 6.62 8.26
C LEU A 97 -2.86 5.42 8.48
N ALA A 98 -2.52 4.70 7.42
CA ALA A 98 -1.61 3.57 7.51
C ALA A 98 -0.17 4.00 7.84
N LYS A 99 0.40 4.95 7.10
CA LYS A 99 1.82 5.28 7.21
C LYS A 99 2.17 6.20 8.36
N ARG A 100 1.28 7.16 8.71
CA ARG A 100 1.55 8.10 9.80
C ARG A 100 1.10 7.60 11.15
N PHE A 101 -0.02 6.87 11.18
CA PHE A 101 -0.68 6.49 12.41
C PHE A 101 -0.66 4.99 12.68
N GLY A 102 -0.14 4.18 11.75
CA GLY A 102 -0.05 2.73 11.89
C GLY A 102 -1.42 2.05 11.98
N ILE A 103 -2.47 2.66 11.44
CA ILE A 103 -3.82 2.13 11.45
C ILE A 103 -4.00 1.23 10.23
N PRO A 104 -4.36 -0.05 10.41
CA PRO A 104 -4.66 -0.95 9.31
C PRO A 104 -5.83 -0.42 8.48
N MET A 105 -5.59 -0.14 7.21
CA MET A 105 -6.62 0.32 6.28
C MET A 105 -6.81 -0.72 5.18
N GLU A 106 -8.07 -0.94 4.81
CA GLU A 106 -8.40 -1.76 3.65
C GLU A 106 -8.61 -0.89 2.41
N GLY A 107 -8.13 -1.40 1.29
CA GLY A 107 -8.40 -0.84 -0.02
C GLY A 107 -7.20 -0.21 -0.69
N TYR A 108 -7.05 -0.57 -1.95
CA TYR A 108 -6.24 0.18 -2.89
C TYR A 108 -6.98 1.46 -3.24
N THR A 109 -6.32 2.60 -3.19
CA THR A 109 -6.81 3.78 -3.86
C THR A 109 -6.56 3.56 -5.36
N TYR A 110 -7.54 3.04 -6.05
CA TYR A 110 -7.46 2.91 -7.51
C TYR A 110 -7.52 4.30 -8.13
N TYR A 111 -6.74 4.50 -9.18
CA TYR A 111 -6.80 5.74 -9.95
C TYR A 111 -8.16 5.91 -10.64
N PHE A 112 -8.75 4.78 -11.06
CA PHE A 112 -10.10 4.70 -11.61
C PHE A 112 -10.99 3.83 -10.71
N THR A 113 -12.25 4.17 -10.60
CA THR A 113 -13.27 3.30 -9.99
C THR A 113 -13.50 2.06 -10.86
N TYR A 114 -14.11 1.03 -10.29
CA TYR A 114 -14.45 -0.17 -11.06
C TYR A 114 -15.37 0.17 -12.26
N GLU A 115 -16.35 1.05 -12.07
CA GLU A 115 -17.29 1.50 -13.09
C GLU A 115 -16.57 2.22 -14.24
N GLU A 116 -15.55 3.02 -13.94
CA GLU A 116 -14.74 3.71 -14.94
C GLU A 116 -13.85 2.75 -15.75
N THR A 117 -13.50 1.60 -15.17
CA THR A 117 -12.68 0.59 -15.84
C THR A 117 -13.48 -0.40 -16.68
N ILE A 118 -14.82 -0.45 -16.53
CA ILE A 118 -15.67 -1.31 -17.34
C ILE A 118 -15.68 -0.81 -18.80
N PRO A 119 -15.26 -1.61 -19.77
CA PRO A 119 -15.33 -1.20 -21.18
C PRO A 119 -16.80 -1.02 -21.57
N HIS A 120 -17.19 0.21 -21.84
CA HIS A 120 -18.55 0.57 -22.22
C HIS A 120 -18.99 -0.05 -23.55
N ARG A 121 -18.07 -0.50 -24.40
CA ARG A 121 -18.37 -1.17 -25.66
C ARG A 121 -17.26 -2.16 -26.05
N LYS A 122 -17.62 -3.40 -26.35
CA LYS A 122 -16.75 -4.33 -27.10
C LYS A 122 -16.72 -3.86 -28.54
N ARG A 123 -15.57 -3.41 -29.02
CA ARG A 123 -15.34 -3.00 -30.41
C ARG A 123 -14.18 -3.79 -30.98
N ASP A 124 -14.30 -4.17 -32.25
CA ASP A 124 -13.20 -4.75 -32.99
C ASP A 124 -12.36 -3.60 -33.58
N PHE A 125 -11.07 -3.62 -33.29
CA PHE A 125 -10.09 -2.67 -33.79
C PHE A 125 -9.21 -3.26 -34.90
N TRP A 126 -9.59 -4.41 -35.43
CA TRP A 126 -8.81 -5.10 -36.46
C TRP A 126 -8.63 -4.20 -37.69
N LYS A 127 -7.38 -4.13 -38.19
CA LYS A 127 -6.96 -3.29 -39.31
C LYS A 127 -7.02 -1.77 -39.09
N LEU A 128 -7.27 -1.28 -37.89
CA LEU A 128 -7.12 0.13 -37.60
C LEU A 128 -5.65 0.45 -37.28
N PRO A 129 -5.15 1.64 -37.69
CA PRO A 129 -3.83 2.09 -37.29
C PRO A 129 -3.78 2.28 -35.78
N CYS A 130 -2.66 1.93 -35.16
CA CYS A 130 -2.48 2.06 -33.72
C CYS A 130 -1.05 2.47 -33.36
N SER A 131 -0.90 3.07 -32.19
CA SER A 131 0.38 3.22 -31.49
C SER A 131 0.56 2.06 -30.54
N LEU A 132 1.77 1.51 -30.46
CA LEU A 132 2.12 0.44 -29.52
C LEU A 132 3.02 1.00 -28.41
N GLY A 133 2.60 0.83 -27.16
CA GLY A 133 3.42 0.96 -25.97
C GLY A 133 3.82 -0.45 -25.49
N ALA A 134 5.08 -0.62 -25.14
CA ALA A 134 5.59 -1.87 -24.57
C ALA A 134 6.33 -1.56 -23.27
N ASP A 135 5.97 -2.27 -22.22
CA ASP A 135 6.68 -2.31 -20.95
C ASP A 135 7.23 -3.72 -20.76
N LEU A 136 8.57 -3.82 -20.76
CA LEU A 136 9.28 -5.09 -20.68
C LEU A 136 9.89 -5.24 -19.30
N SER A 137 9.51 -6.28 -18.60
CA SER A 137 10.04 -6.59 -17.27
C SER A 137 11.14 -7.65 -17.33
N GLN A 138 11.93 -7.71 -16.27
CA GLN A 138 12.84 -8.82 -15.99
C GLN A 138 12.34 -9.59 -14.76
N GLY A 139 12.38 -10.93 -14.81
CA GLY A 139 12.00 -11.79 -13.70
C GLY A 139 10.50 -12.05 -13.60
N ASN A 140 9.94 -11.95 -12.41
CA ASN A 140 8.55 -12.35 -12.09
C ASN A 140 7.53 -11.21 -12.24
N ASP A 141 7.85 -10.18 -12.98
CA ASP A 141 6.95 -9.06 -13.24
C ASP A 141 6.25 -9.21 -14.59
N PHE A 142 5.21 -8.40 -14.85
CA PHE A 142 4.46 -8.47 -16.10
C PHE A 142 5.19 -7.75 -17.23
N CYS A 143 5.22 -8.39 -18.42
CA CYS A 143 5.43 -7.68 -19.67
C CYS A 143 4.08 -7.22 -20.20
N SER A 144 3.93 -5.94 -20.52
CA SER A 144 2.68 -5.37 -21.01
C SER A 144 2.84 -4.75 -22.38
N PHE A 145 1.91 -5.08 -23.27
CA PHE A 145 1.80 -4.49 -24.61
C PHE A 145 0.44 -3.80 -24.72
N THR A 146 0.43 -2.49 -24.90
CA THR A 146 -0.79 -1.70 -25.02
C THR A 146 -0.89 -1.08 -26.40
N PHE A 147 -1.99 -1.35 -27.08
CA PHE A 147 -2.33 -0.82 -28.38
C PHE A 147 -3.33 0.31 -28.19
N LEU A 148 -3.00 1.50 -28.67
CA LEU A 148 -3.85 2.69 -28.65
C LEU A 148 -4.33 2.98 -30.06
N PHE A 149 -5.63 2.93 -30.28
CA PHE A 149 -6.31 3.16 -31.54
C PHE A 149 -6.99 4.52 -31.53
N PRO A 150 -6.50 5.52 -32.28
CA PRO A 150 -7.24 6.77 -32.45
C PRO A 150 -8.57 6.50 -33.19
N LEU A 151 -9.66 6.98 -32.61
CA LEU A 151 -11.00 6.83 -33.16
C LEU A 151 -11.52 8.19 -33.60
N GLN A 152 -12.60 8.17 -34.39
CA GLN A 152 -13.31 9.39 -34.74
C GLN A 152 -13.87 10.07 -33.47
N ASN A 153 -14.02 11.40 -33.49
CA ASN A 153 -14.54 12.23 -32.39
C ASN A 153 -13.61 12.36 -31.16
N GLY A 154 -12.30 12.23 -31.35
CA GLY A 154 -11.33 12.40 -30.25
C GLY A 154 -11.31 11.27 -29.22
N CYS A 155 -12.03 10.19 -29.45
CA CYS A 155 -11.99 9.00 -28.61
C CYS A 155 -10.81 8.10 -28.96
N PHE A 156 -10.44 7.25 -28.01
CA PHE A 156 -9.40 6.24 -28.20
C PHE A 156 -9.94 4.85 -27.86
N GLY A 157 -9.53 3.85 -28.63
CA GLY A 157 -9.68 2.47 -28.27
C GLY A 157 -8.38 1.97 -27.63
N ILE A 158 -8.49 1.17 -26.59
CA ILE A 158 -7.32 0.58 -25.91
C ILE A 158 -7.48 -0.93 -25.88
N LYS A 159 -6.40 -1.63 -26.22
CA LYS A 159 -6.31 -3.07 -26.06
C LYS A 159 -4.95 -3.42 -25.46
N THR A 160 -4.97 -4.08 -24.33
CA THR A 160 -3.75 -4.48 -23.62
C THR A 160 -3.62 -6.00 -23.59
N ARG A 161 -2.39 -6.50 -23.71
CA ARG A 161 -2.01 -7.89 -23.46
C ARG A 161 -0.87 -7.90 -22.47
N ASN A 162 -1.08 -8.64 -21.39
CA ASN A 162 -0.10 -8.82 -20.34
C ASN A 162 0.40 -10.26 -20.36
N TYR A 163 1.70 -10.44 -20.16
CA TYR A 163 2.37 -11.73 -20.12
C TYR A 163 3.18 -11.80 -18.82
N ILE A 164 3.16 -12.94 -18.19
CA ILE A 164 4.02 -13.25 -17.04
C ILE A 164 4.85 -14.48 -17.41
N ALA A 165 6.11 -14.49 -16.99
CA ALA A 165 6.92 -15.68 -17.15
C ALA A 165 6.33 -16.83 -16.32
N SER A 166 6.09 -17.98 -16.95
CA SER A 166 5.79 -19.20 -16.21
C SER A 166 7.09 -19.75 -15.65
N THR A 167 7.18 -19.85 -14.33
CA THR A 167 8.24 -20.62 -13.65
C THR A 167 8.05 -22.11 -13.84
#